data_01615deb9a963c76a58b7f35a7a94c62
#
_entry.id   01615deb9a963c76a58b7f35a7a94c62
#
_cell.length_a   1.000
_cell.length_b   1.000
_cell.length_c   1.000
_cell.angle_alpha   90.00
_cell.angle_beta   90.00
_cell.angle_gamma   90.00
#
_symmetry.space_group_name_H-M   'P 1'
#
loop_
_entity.id
_entity.type
_entity.pdbx_description
1 polymer ?
#
loop_
_entity_poly.entity_id
_entity_poly.type
_entity_poly.pdbx_seq_one_letter_code
_entity_poly.pdbx_strand_id
1 'polypeptide(L)'
;LDRPFSTLSGGEQTRALLAGLFLDEGAYPMIDEPTNHLDGPGRALVSEYLRNLGRGFLLVSHDRAFLDGCVDHILALNHTGPELVRGTFSSWFRDKEDRDRGELARNEKLKGEIRRLEQAAKRTSGWSDKAEKTKHATRNSGLRPDRGFIGHKSAKMMQRAKNIERRQQSAIQEKAGLLKDIERADSLKLTPLACHSGRLLEARGLAAAYPGAEGRPVGFTLNQGERLCLDGGNGSGKTSLLRLILGEDIPHTGTLFRASGLEISYVPQKADHLQGKPVDWAEKLDIGLTKFLTILRKLDFSRELFSRNMAEYSAGQRKKILLAASLCQSAHLYLWDEPLNYIDLFSRMQIEELLLQYRPTLLFVEHDRVFQERIATQVVRL
;
A
#
# COMPACT_ATOMS: atom_id res chain seq x y z
N LEU A 1 -6.20 11.14 -37.88
CA LEU A 1 -7.62 10.83 -37.58
C LEU A 1 -8.18 9.62 -38.35
N ASP A 2 -7.45 9.09 -39.34
CA ASP A 2 -7.95 8.04 -40.23
C ASP A 2 -7.62 6.61 -39.77
N ARG A 3 -7.06 6.45 -38.55
CA ARG A 3 -6.75 5.13 -38.01
C ARG A 3 -7.93 4.59 -37.19
N PRO A 4 -8.30 3.30 -37.34
CA PRO A 4 -9.33 2.67 -36.51
C PRO A 4 -8.99 2.77 -35.03
N PHE A 5 -10.00 3.04 -34.17
CA PHE A 5 -9.83 3.19 -32.73
C PHE A 5 -9.13 2.00 -32.06
N SER A 6 -9.39 0.78 -32.54
CA SER A 6 -8.77 -0.45 -32.05
C SER A 6 -7.27 -0.55 -32.33
N THR A 7 -6.73 0.25 -33.25
CA THR A 7 -5.29 0.28 -33.58
C THR A 7 -4.52 1.36 -32.83
N LEU A 8 -5.20 2.17 -32.02
CA LEU A 8 -4.61 3.21 -31.20
C LEU A 8 -3.97 2.60 -29.95
N SER A 9 -2.89 3.21 -29.49
CA SER A 9 -2.32 2.90 -28.17
C SER A 9 -3.30 3.26 -27.04
N GLY A 10 -3.18 2.63 -25.87
CA GLY A 10 -4.05 2.91 -24.72
C GLY A 10 -4.13 4.40 -24.39
N GLY A 11 -3.00 5.12 -24.43
CA GLY A 11 -2.98 6.57 -24.21
C GLY A 11 -3.69 7.38 -25.30
N GLU A 12 -3.59 6.97 -26.56
CA GLU A 12 -4.33 7.58 -27.68
C GLU A 12 -5.83 7.31 -27.58
N GLN A 13 -6.23 6.09 -27.18
CA GLN A 13 -7.62 5.72 -26.92
C GLN A 13 -8.22 6.58 -25.81
N THR A 14 -7.51 6.70 -24.68
CA THR A 14 -7.96 7.53 -23.53
C THR A 14 -8.15 8.99 -23.96
N ARG A 15 -7.19 9.55 -24.71
CA ARG A 15 -7.30 10.94 -25.21
C ARG A 15 -8.48 11.12 -26.16
N ALA A 16 -8.73 10.16 -27.05
CA ALA A 16 -9.86 10.20 -27.97
C ALA A 16 -11.21 10.13 -27.24
N LEU A 17 -11.32 9.25 -26.20
CA LEU A 17 -12.52 9.15 -25.38
C LEU A 17 -12.78 10.42 -24.59
N LEU A 18 -11.75 11.01 -23.97
CA LEU A 18 -11.86 12.27 -23.23
C LEU A 18 -12.26 13.42 -24.15
N ALA A 19 -11.66 13.50 -25.37
CA ALA A 19 -12.06 14.50 -26.35
C ALA A 19 -13.52 14.37 -26.73
N GLY A 20 -14.03 13.15 -26.97
CA GLY A 20 -15.44 12.88 -27.25
C GLY A 20 -16.35 13.30 -26.09
N LEU A 21 -15.98 12.97 -24.84
CA LEU A 21 -16.72 13.35 -23.65
C LEU A 21 -16.80 14.87 -23.46
N PHE A 22 -15.72 15.59 -23.76
CA PHE A 22 -15.66 17.04 -23.58
C PHE A 22 -16.40 17.82 -24.67
N LEU A 23 -16.61 17.23 -25.84
CA LEU A 23 -17.41 17.83 -26.92
C LEU A 23 -18.92 17.80 -26.63
N ASP A 24 -19.38 16.92 -25.74
CA ASP A 24 -20.79 16.89 -25.33
C ASP A 24 -21.03 17.89 -24.20
N GLU A 25 -21.46 19.09 -24.56
CA GLU A 25 -21.72 20.18 -23.60
C GLU A 25 -22.93 19.93 -22.70
N GLY A 26 -23.85 19.08 -23.12
CA GLY A 26 -25.08 18.76 -22.37
C GLY A 26 -24.92 17.70 -21.29
N ALA A 27 -23.83 16.92 -21.32
CA ALA A 27 -23.58 15.84 -20.39
C ALA A 27 -22.81 16.28 -19.15
N TYR A 28 -23.12 15.66 -18.00
CA TYR A 28 -22.30 15.77 -16.79
C TYR A 28 -21.14 14.78 -16.87
N PRO A 29 -19.88 15.21 -16.94
CA PRO A 29 -18.75 14.30 -17.09
C PRO A 29 -18.54 13.44 -15.85
N MET A 30 -18.52 12.12 -16.05
CA MET A 30 -18.08 11.13 -15.06
C MET A 30 -16.86 10.41 -15.63
N ILE A 31 -15.72 10.55 -14.96
CA ILE A 31 -14.40 10.13 -15.45
C ILE A 31 -13.78 9.17 -14.45
N ASP A 32 -13.49 7.95 -14.91
CA ASP A 32 -12.90 6.91 -14.07
C ASP A 32 -11.47 6.62 -14.53
N GLU A 33 -10.51 6.85 -13.62
CA GLU A 33 -9.07 6.57 -13.76
C GLU A 33 -8.45 7.01 -15.11
N PRO A 34 -8.62 8.26 -15.56
CA PRO A 34 -8.11 8.71 -16.85
C PRO A 34 -6.58 8.71 -16.94
N THR A 35 -5.91 8.68 -15.79
CA THR A 35 -4.45 8.80 -15.70
C THR A 35 -3.69 7.50 -16.00
N ASN A 36 -4.36 6.35 -16.00
CA ASN A 36 -3.73 5.02 -16.10
C ASN A 36 -2.95 4.79 -17.43
N HIS A 37 -3.29 5.51 -18.50
CA HIS A 37 -2.65 5.36 -19.81
C HIS A 37 -2.04 6.67 -20.32
N LEU A 38 -2.10 7.73 -19.51
CA LEU A 38 -1.56 9.02 -19.89
C LEU A 38 -0.14 9.20 -19.35
N ASP A 39 0.74 9.68 -20.22
CA ASP A 39 2.06 10.16 -19.84
C ASP A 39 1.98 11.51 -19.09
N GLY A 40 3.10 11.94 -18.50
CA GLY A 40 3.15 13.18 -17.71
C GLY A 40 2.57 14.41 -18.42
N PRO A 41 2.96 14.70 -19.67
CA PRO A 41 2.37 15.80 -20.46
C PRO A 41 0.87 15.64 -20.69
N GLY A 42 0.41 14.42 -20.98
CA GLY A 42 -1.02 14.12 -21.17
C GLY A 42 -1.84 14.36 -19.89
N ARG A 43 -1.33 13.95 -18.74
CA ARG A 43 -1.96 14.21 -17.42
C ARG A 43 -2.06 15.70 -17.14
N ALA A 44 -0.99 16.46 -17.39
CA ALA A 44 -0.97 17.92 -17.19
C ALA A 44 -2.04 18.61 -18.05
N LEU A 45 -2.12 18.24 -19.33
CA LEU A 45 -3.09 18.82 -20.27
C LEU A 45 -4.54 18.55 -19.82
N VAL A 46 -4.87 17.31 -19.43
CA VAL A 46 -6.23 16.95 -18.98
C VAL A 46 -6.54 17.63 -17.65
N SER A 47 -5.61 17.72 -16.73
CA SER A 47 -5.79 18.42 -15.45
C SER A 47 -6.10 19.91 -15.66
N GLU A 48 -5.35 20.56 -16.56
CA GLU A 48 -5.57 21.97 -16.90
C GLU A 48 -6.94 22.19 -17.56
N TYR A 49 -7.33 21.29 -18.47
CA TYR A 49 -8.62 21.33 -19.11
C TYR A 49 -9.77 21.21 -18.10
N LEU A 50 -9.71 20.21 -17.19
CA LEU A 50 -10.71 19.99 -16.16
C LEU A 50 -10.80 21.17 -15.18
N ARG A 51 -9.68 21.79 -14.83
CA ARG A 51 -9.66 22.99 -13.97
C ARG A 51 -10.42 24.15 -14.60
N ASN A 52 -10.31 24.29 -15.91
CA ASN A 52 -10.94 25.39 -16.67
C ASN A 52 -12.34 25.01 -17.20
N LEU A 53 -12.82 23.80 -16.90
CA LEU A 53 -14.14 23.33 -17.33
C LEU A 53 -15.22 24.12 -16.59
N GLY A 54 -15.98 24.95 -17.28
CA GLY A 54 -17.01 25.83 -16.71
C GLY A 54 -18.23 25.10 -16.12
N ARG A 55 -18.19 23.76 -16.00
CA ARG A 55 -19.25 22.89 -15.47
C ARG A 55 -18.66 21.87 -14.48
N GLY A 56 -19.52 21.37 -13.58
CA GLY A 56 -19.12 20.32 -12.63
C GLY A 56 -18.81 18.99 -13.30
N PHE A 57 -18.00 18.19 -12.66
CA PHE A 57 -17.66 16.82 -13.07
C PHE A 57 -17.44 15.92 -11.84
N LEU A 58 -17.53 14.61 -12.03
CA LEU A 58 -17.12 13.61 -11.05
C LEU A 58 -15.90 12.87 -11.58
N LEU A 59 -14.83 12.84 -10.78
CA LEU A 59 -13.55 12.24 -11.13
C LEU A 59 -13.16 11.18 -10.10
N VAL A 60 -12.85 9.97 -10.56
CA VAL A 60 -12.19 8.93 -9.77
C VAL A 60 -10.75 8.85 -10.24
N SER A 61 -9.79 9.02 -9.34
CA SER A 61 -8.37 8.85 -9.65
C SER A 61 -7.53 8.54 -8.40
N HIS A 62 -6.43 7.83 -8.60
CA HIS A 62 -5.41 7.55 -7.60
C HIS A 62 -4.13 8.39 -7.78
N ASP A 63 -4.14 9.33 -8.72
CA ASP A 63 -3.02 10.26 -8.97
C ASP A 63 -3.20 11.55 -8.15
N ARG A 64 -2.38 11.70 -7.11
CA ARG A 64 -2.45 12.82 -6.15
C ARG A 64 -2.21 14.18 -6.83
N ALA A 65 -1.18 14.25 -7.68
CA ALA A 65 -0.84 15.50 -8.37
C ALA A 65 -1.93 15.91 -9.35
N PHE A 66 -2.53 14.93 -10.02
CA PHE A 66 -3.64 15.15 -10.94
C PHE A 66 -4.89 15.67 -10.21
N LEU A 67 -5.27 15.03 -9.09
CA LEU A 67 -6.39 15.46 -8.24
C LEU A 67 -6.16 16.89 -7.71
N ASP A 68 -4.99 17.17 -7.12
CA ASP A 68 -4.69 18.51 -6.59
C ASP A 68 -4.72 19.59 -7.68
N GLY A 69 -4.49 19.18 -8.92
CA GLY A 69 -4.49 20.06 -10.08
C GLY A 69 -5.88 20.49 -10.57
N CYS A 70 -6.93 19.72 -10.32
CA CYS A 70 -8.22 19.93 -10.99
C CYS A 70 -9.45 19.82 -10.11
N VAL A 71 -9.38 19.34 -8.86
CA VAL A 71 -10.54 19.18 -7.98
C VAL A 71 -10.57 20.21 -6.87
N ASP A 72 -11.78 20.55 -6.41
CA ASP A 72 -12.06 21.47 -5.30
C ASP A 72 -12.86 20.83 -4.16
N HIS A 73 -13.34 19.61 -4.36
CA HIS A 73 -14.03 18.79 -3.36
C HIS A 73 -13.55 17.34 -3.44
N ILE A 74 -13.49 16.69 -2.29
CA ILE A 74 -13.16 15.28 -2.15
C ILE A 74 -14.36 14.54 -1.56
N LEU A 75 -14.86 13.52 -2.29
CA LEU A 75 -15.83 12.56 -1.78
C LEU A 75 -15.10 11.29 -1.38
N ALA A 76 -14.86 11.13 -0.09
CA ALA A 76 -14.20 9.94 0.46
C ALA A 76 -15.25 8.87 0.81
N LEU A 77 -15.10 7.67 0.26
CA LEU A 77 -15.93 6.51 0.58
C LEU A 77 -15.25 5.70 1.69
N ASN A 78 -15.63 5.95 2.93
CA ASN A 78 -15.09 5.26 4.11
C ASN A 78 -16.05 4.14 4.57
N HIS A 79 -15.56 3.17 5.35
CA HIS A 79 -16.41 2.13 5.97
C HIS A 79 -17.51 2.71 6.87
N THR A 80 -17.29 3.90 7.43
CA THR A 80 -18.28 4.62 8.27
C THR A 80 -19.31 5.40 7.46
N GLY A 81 -19.13 5.49 6.13
CA GLY A 81 -20.00 6.20 5.20
C GLY A 81 -19.27 7.23 4.34
N PRO A 82 -19.95 7.82 3.35
CA PRO A 82 -19.37 8.84 2.48
C PRO A 82 -19.14 10.15 3.25
N GLU A 83 -18.00 10.77 3.02
CA GLU A 83 -17.62 12.09 3.59
C GLU A 83 -17.30 13.04 2.44
N LEU A 84 -18.03 14.16 2.34
CA LEU A 84 -17.75 15.21 1.35
C LEU A 84 -17.01 16.35 2.04
N VAL A 85 -15.79 16.65 1.57
CA VAL A 85 -14.93 17.71 2.12
C VAL A 85 -14.53 18.67 1.02
N ARG A 86 -14.62 19.97 1.29
CA ARG A 86 -14.12 21.00 0.40
C ARG A 86 -12.60 21.11 0.55
N GLY A 87 -11.90 21.09 -0.58
CA GLY A 87 -10.45 21.20 -0.63
C GLY A 87 -9.83 20.29 -1.69
N THR A 88 -8.52 20.33 -1.78
CA THR A 88 -7.72 19.45 -2.63
C THR A 88 -7.45 18.12 -1.93
N PHE A 89 -6.98 17.12 -2.69
CA PHE A 89 -6.60 15.84 -2.12
C PHE A 89 -5.54 15.99 -1.01
N SER A 90 -4.51 16.78 -1.24
CA SER A 90 -3.43 17.00 -0.25
C SER A 90 -3.92 17.65 1.03
N SER A 91 -4.90 18.56 0.98
CA SER A 91 -5.47 19.16 2.18
C SER A 91 -6.31 18.16 2.96
N TRP A 92 -7.21 17.44 2.29
CA TRP A 92 -8.02 16.39 2.90
C TRP A 92 -7.17 15.27 3.52
N PHE A 93 -6.12 14.85 2.81
CA PHE A 93 -5.26 13.78 3.28
C PHE A 93 -4.48 14.16 4.55
N ARG A 94 -3.97 15.39 4.62
CA ARG A 94 -3.31 15.92 5.81
C ARG A 94 -4.26 15.96 7.02
N ASP A 95 -5.47 16.45 6.81
CA ASP A 95 -6.49 16.50 7.87
C ASP A 95 -6.88 15.09 8.34
N LYS A 96 -6.92 14.11 7.41
CA LYS A 96 -7.14 12.70 7.74
C LYS A 96 -5.99 12.14 8.58
N GLU A 97 -4.72 12.35 8.18
CA GLU A 97 -3.55 11.89 8.94
C GLU A 97 -3.52 12.47 10.36
N ASP A 98 -3.86 13.74 10.52
CA ASP A 98 -3.89 14.39 11.84
C ASP A 98 -5.03 13.83 12.70
N ARG A 99 -6.20 13.57 12.14
CA ARG A 99 -7.32 12.88 12.81
C ARG A 99 -6.91 11.47 13.23
N ASP A 100 -6.35 10.68 12.32
CA ASP A 100 -5.93 9.30 12.57
C ASP A 100 -4.84 9.25 13.65
N ARG A 101 -3.89 10.18 13.65
CA ARG A 101 -2.84 10.32 14.68
C ARG A 101 -3.46 10.65 16.05
N GLY A 102 -4.40 11.57 16.09
CA GLY A 102 -5.14 11.92 17.31
C GLY A 102 -5.94 10.74 17.87
N GLU A 103 -6.61 9.99 17.01
CA GLU A 103 -7.38 8.81 17.40
C GLU A 103 -6.47 7.65 17.87
N LEU A 104 -5.32 7.46 17.22
CA LEU A 104 -4.31 6.49 17.66
C LEU A 104 -3.79 6.80 19.08
N ALA A 105 -3.45 8.05 19.34
CA ALA A 105 -2.99 8.47 20.65
C ALA A 105 -4.10 8.27 21.73
N ARG A 106 -5.36 8.51 21.36
CA ARG A 106 -6.53 8.24 22.23
C ARG A 106 -6.70 6.74 22.46
N ASN A 107 -6.60 5.92 21.41
CA ASN A 107 -6.70 4.46 21.52
C ASN A 107 -5.58 3.87 22.41
N GLU A 108 -4.36 4.38 22.31
CA GLU A 108 -3.25 3.94 23.18
C GLU A 108 -3.50 4.28 24.66
N LYS A 109 -4.02 5.47 24.95
CA LYS A 109 -4.43 5.83 26.31
C LYS A 109 -5.54 4.91 26.82
N LEU A 110 -6.59 4.67 26.02
CA LEU A 110 -7.68 3.76 26.38
C LEU A 110 -7.18 2.33 26.62
N LYS A 111 -6.31 1.79 25.77
CA LYS A 111 -5.67 0.48 25.97
C LYS A 111 -4.85 0.42 27.25
N GLY A 112 -4.12 1.49 27.58
CA GLY A 112 -3.39 1.62 28.84
C GLY A 112 -4.33 1.61 30.07
N GLU A 113 -5.46 2.30 30.00
CA GLU A 113 -6.46 2.32 31.05
C GLU A 113 -7.16 0.97 31.21
N ILE A 114 -7.54 0.31 30.12
CA ILE A 114 -8.11 -1.04 30.12
C ILE A 114 -7.14 -2.02 30.80
N ARG A 115 -5.86 -2.03 30.42
CA ARG A 115 -4.84 -2.89 31.05
C ARG A 115 -4.73 -2.64 32.56
N ARG A 116 -4.79 -1.37 33.00
CA ARG A 116 -4.77 -1.02 34.43
C ARG A 116 -6.01 -1.57 35.16
N LEU A 117 -7.19 -1.45 34.55
CA LEU A 117 -8.44 -1.98 35.12
C LEU A 117 -8.42 -3.52 35.17
N GLU A 118 -7.92 -4.21 34.12
CA GLU A 118 -7.76 -5.66 34.12
C GLU A 118 -6.80 -6.14 35.21
N GLN A 119 -5.68 -5.44 35.38
CA GLN A 119 -4.74 -5.76 36.47
C GLN A 119 -5.35 -5.54 37.86
N ALA A 120 -6.12 -4.47 38.03
CA ALA A 120 -6.84 -4.21 39.27
C ALA A 120 -7.91 -5.28 39.55
N ALA A 121 -8.67 -5.72 38.52
CA ALA A 121 -9.64 -6.80 38.60
C ALA A 121 -8.97 -8.13 39.00
N LYS A 122 -7.85 -8.49 38.40
CA LYS A 122 -7.06 -9.68 38.77
C LYS A 122 -6.57 -9.64 40.23
N ARG A 123 -6.15 -8.47 40.74
CA ARG A 123 -5.73 -8.32 42.12
C ARG A 123 -6.92 -8.50 43.09
N THR A 124 -8.08 -7.95 42.73
CA THR A 124 -9.30 -8.04 43.57
C THR A 124 -9.82 -9.48 43.61
N SER A 125 -9.80 -10.22 42.48
CA SER A 125 -10.14 -11.65 42.43
C SER A 125 -9.19 -12.49 43.29
N GLY A 126 -7.87 -12.24 43.24
CA GLY A 126 -6.90 -12.94 44.09
C GLY A 126 -7.07 -12.66 45.61
N TRP A 127 -7.67 -11.55 45.97
CA TRP A 127 -8.03 -11.27 47.38
C TRP A 127 -9.27 -12.05 47.82
N SER A 128 -10.25 -12.22 46.94
CA SER A 128 -11.42 -13.07 47.17
C SER A 128 -11.02 -14.51 47.46
N ASP A 129 -10.13 -15.08 46.64
CA ASP A 129 -9.62 -16.44 46.78
C ASP A 129 -8.81 -16.65 48.08
N LYS A 130 -8.01 -15.63 48.48
CA LYS A 130 -7.27 -15.65 49.74
C LYS A 130 -8.21 -15.60 50.94
N ALA A 131 -9.27 -14.77 50.88
CA ALA A 131 -10.26 -14.68 51.94
C ALA A 131 -11.04 -16.00 52.10
N GLU A 132 -11.32 -16.70 51.02
CA GLU A 132 -11.98 -18.01 51.05
C GLU A 132 -11.07 -19.12 51.58
N LYS A 133 -9.78 -19.13 51.23
CA LYS A 133 -8.79 -20.06 51.82
C LYS A 133 -8.59 -19.83 53.35
N THR A 134 -8.67 -18.58 53.82
CA THR A 134 -8.57 -18.26 55.23
C THR A 134 -9.78 -18.78 56.04
N LYS A 135 -10.91 -19.02 55.38
CA LYS A 135 -12.12 -19.61 55.97
C LYS A 135 -11.91 -21.06 56.42
N HIS A 136 -11.01 -21.78 55.76
CA HIS A 136 -10.70 -23.19 56.01
C HIS A 136 -9.38 -23.41 56.75
N ALA A 137 -8.63 -22.34 57.06
CA ALA A 137 -7.36 -22.46 57.80
C ALA A 137 -7.64 -22.66 59.28
N THR A 138 -7.26 -23.83 59.78
CA THR A 138 -7.30 -24.17 61.21
C THR A 138 -6.18 -23.38 61.92
N ARG A 139 -6.54 -22.39 62.76
CA ARG A 139 -5.58 -21.73 63.62
C ARG A 139 -5.34 -22.61 64.85
N ASN A 140 -4.08 -22.91 65.13
CA ASN A 140 -3.55 -23.67 66.27
C ASN A 140 -3.69 -22.94 67.66
N SER A 141 -4.68 -22.08 67.85
CA SER A 141 -4.96 -21.44 69.12
C SER A 141 -6.29 -22.01 69.62
N GLY A 142 -6.28 -22.80 70.64
CA GLY A 142 -7.36 -23.61 71.28
C GLY A 142 -8.70 -22.92 71.60
N LEU A 143 -9.01 -21.78 71.03
CA LEU A 143 -10.29 -21.08 71.10
C LEU A 143 -11.08 -21.36 69.83
N ARG A 144 -12.28 -21.91 69.94
CA ARG A 144 -13.20 -22.11 68.81
C ARG A 144 -13.57 -20.73 68.24
N PRO A 145 -13.25 -20.48 66.94
CA PRO A 145 -13.62 -19.22 66.28
C PRO A 145 -15.16 -19.18 66.14
N ASP A 146 -15.73 -18.00 66.37
CA ASP A 146 -17.13 -17.76 66.07
C ASP A 146 -17.37 -17.81 64.60
N ARG A 147 -17.78 -18.99 64.13
CA ARG A 147 -18.01 -19.31 62.71
C ARG A 147 -19.12 -18.45 62.11
N GLY A 148 -20.07 -17.95 62.92
CA GLY A 148 -21.16 -17.09 62.47
C GLY A 148 -20.64 -15.69 62.06
N PHE A 149 -19.84 -15.09 62.94
CA PHE A 149 -19.27 -13.76 62.70
C PHE A 149 -18.27 -13.76 61.52
N ILE A 150 -17.40 -14.77 61.48
CA ILE A 150 -16.42 -14.90 60.39
C ILE A 150 -17.16 -15.16 59.07
N GLY A 151 -18.20 -15.99 59.05
CA GLY A 151 -19.03 -16.25 57.89
C GLY A 151 -19.73 -14.99 57.35
N HIS A 152 -20.34 -14.19 58.25
CA HIS A 152 -21.00 -12.95 57.86
C HIS A 152 -20.00 -11.89 57.31
N LYS A 153 -18.85 -11.74 57.96
CA LYS A 153 -17.78 -10.84 57.51
C LYS A 153 -17.20 -11.25 56.14
N SER A 154 -16.98 -12.55 55.93
CA SER A 154 -16.53 -13.10 54.68
C SER A 154 -17.57 -12.92 53.57
N ALA A 155 -18.86 -13.16 53.83
CA ALA A 155 -19.94 -12.95 52.85
C ALA A 155 -20.05 -11.47 52.42
N LYS A 156 -19.94 -10.53 53.39
CA LYS A 156 -19.95 -9.10 53.12
C LYS A 156 -18.72 -8.65 52.30
N MET A 157 -17.54 -9.22 52.57
CA MET A 157 -16.33 -8.97 51.77
C MET A 157 -16.46 -9.53 50.33
N MET A 158 -17.01 -10.74 50.18
CA MET A 158 -17.28 -11.37 48.90
C MET A 158 -18.27 -10.56 48.04
N GLN A 159 -19.33 -10.04 48.67
CA GLN A 159 -20.32 -9.21 48.00
C GLN A 159 -19.72 -7.86 47.56
N ARG A 160 -18.83 -7.27 48.37
CA ARG A 160 -18.08 -6.08 48.00
C ARG A 160 -17.11 -6.36 46.82
N ALA A 161 -16.39 -7.47 46.87
CA ALA A 161 -15.48 -7.88 45.80
C ALA A 161 -16.22 -8.09 44.47
N LYS A 162 -17.36 -8.81 44.49
CA LYS A 162 -18.21 -9.00 43.29
C LYS A 162 -18.75 -7.67 42.72
N ASN A 163 -19.14 -6.73 43.61
CA ASN A 163 -19.60 -5.42 43.15
C ASN A 163 -18.47 -4.58 42.53
N ILE A 164 -17.25 -4.67 43.04
CA ILE A 164 -16.07 -4.01 42.47
C ILE A 164 -15.71 -4.64 41.12
N GLU A 165 -15.69 -5.96 41.04
CA GLU A 165 -15.41 -6.72 39.84
C GLU A 165 -16.43 -6.40 38.73
N ARG A 166 -17.73 -6.38 39.05
CA ARG A 166 -18.79 -6.00 38.11
C ARG A 166 -18.63 -4.56 37.60
N ARG A 167 -18.29 -3.60 38.48
CA ARG A 167 -18.01 -2.21 38.08
C ARG A 167 -16.78 -2.11 37.18
N GLN A 168 -15.71 -2.84 37.50
CA GLN A 168 -14.50 -2.87 36.72
C GLN A 168 -14.77 -3.47 35.33
N GLN A 169 -15.54 -4.55 35.25
CA GLN A 169 -15.89 -5.22 34.00
C GLN A 169 -16.79 -4.34 33.12
N SER A 170 -17.75 -3.63 33.72
CA SER A 170 -18.57 -2.64 33.01
C SER A 170 -17.72 -1.49 32.47
N ALA A 171 -16.78 -0.97 33.28
CA ALA A 171 -15.87 0.09 32.83
C ALA A 171 -14.89 -0.38 31.69
N ILE A 172 -14.44 -1.64 31.73
CA ILE A 172 -13.64 -2.22 30.69
C ILE A 172 -14.45 -2.33 29.38
N GLN A 173 -15.69 -2.82 29.46
CA GLN A 173 -16.57 -2.94 28.29
C GLN A 173 -16.91 -1.57 27.68
N GLU A 174 -17.20 -0.58 28.52
CA GLU A 174 -17.45 0.79 28.06
C GLU A 174 -16.25 1.38 27.34
N LYS A 175 -15.04 1.25 27.94
CA LYS A 175 -13.80 1.74 27.31
C LYS A 175 -13.41 0.96 26.07
N ALA A 176 -13.66 -0.34 26.02
CA ALA A 176 -13.45 -1.16 24.84
C ALA A 176 -14.37 -0.75 23.68
N GLY A 177 -15.62 -0.36 23.98
CA GLY A 177 -16.56 0.17 22.99
C GLY A 177 -16.18 1.56 22.43
N LEU A 178 -15.29 2.29 23.13
CA LEU A 178 -14.77 3.58 22.66
C LEU A 178 -13.53 3.44 21.77
N LEU A 179 -12.94 2.24 21.66
CA LEU A 179 -11.81 1.99 20.76
C LEU A 179 -12.32 2.06 19.33
N LYS A 180 -11.77 2.98 18.56
CA LYS A 180 -12.03 3.07 17.12
C LYS A 180 -11.11 2.11 16.37
N ASP A 181 -11.69 1.41 15.42
CA ASP A 181 -10.93 0.59 14.48
C ASP A 181 -10.30 1.53 13.45
N ILE A 182 -9.01 1.82 13.65
CA ILE A 182 -8.23 2.64 12.73
C ILE A 182 -7.51 1.65 11.84
N GLU A 183 -7.80 1.69 10.54
CA GLU A 183 -7.07 0.92 9.55
C GLU A 183 -5.58 1.27 9.63
N ARG A 184 -4.82 0.42 10.30
CA ARG A 184 -3.36 0.46 10.22
C ARG A 184 -2.92 -0.39 9.03
N ALA A 185 -2.33 0.29 8.06
CA ALA A 185 -1.46 -0.39 7.13
C ALA A 185 -0.28 -0.98 7.92
N ASP A 186 -0.34 -2.27 8.20
CA ASP A 186 0.80 -2.97 8.79
C ASP A 186 2.04 -2.80 7.90
N SER A 187 3.20 -2.52 8.47
CA SER A 187 4.44 -2.30 7.71
C SER A 187 4.80 -3.51 6.84
N LEU A 188 4.97 -3.27 5.55
CA LEU A 188 5.54 -4.23 4.62
C LEU A 188 7.01 -4.48 4.97
N LYS A 189 7.56 -5.64 4.58
CA LYS A 189 8.99 -5.96 4.78
C LYS A 189 9.63 -6.35 3.46
N LEU A 190 10.80 -5.77 3.17
CA LEU A 190 11.63 -6.07 2.02
C LEU A 190 12.98 -6.59 2.50
N THR A 191 13.62 -7.46 1.74
CA THR A 191 14.92 -8.03 2.07
C THR A 191 15.88 -7.86 0.89
N PRO A 192 16.41 -6.64 0.66
CA PRO A 192 17.36 -6.42 -0.42
C PRO A 192 18.65 -7.19 -0.17
N LEU A 193 19.24 -7.74 -1.23
CA LEU A 193 20.57 -8.36 -1.20
C LEU A 193 21.64 -7.29 -1.38
N ALA A 194 22.77 -7.49 -0.70
CA ALA A 194 23.95 -6.65 -0.88
C ALA A 194 24.82 -7.22 -2.01
N CYS A 195 25.15 -6.39 -2.99
CA CYS A 195 26.09 -6.74 -4.04
C CYS A 195 27.53 -6.44 -3.63
N HIS A 196 28.46 -7.32 -3.96
CA HIS A 196 29.89 -7.09 -3.71
C HIS A 196 30.44 -5.92 -4.53
N SER A 197 29.87 -5.67 -5.71
CA SER A 197 30.18 -4.50 -6.53
C SER A 197 29.29 -3.33 -6.09
N GLY A 198 29.88 -2.20 -5.71
CA GLY A 198 29.09 -1.00 -5.42
C GLY A 198 28.28 -0.49 -6.62
N ARG A 199 28.73 -0.79 -7.85
CA ARG A 199 28.07 -0.47 -9.12
C ARG A 199 27.37 -1.70 -9.68
N LEU A 200 26.04 -1.62 -9.85
CA LEU A 200 25.23 -2.70 -10.37
C LEU A 200 25.04 -2.61 -11.89
N LEU A 201 24.78 -1.41 -12.41
CA LEU A 201 24.55 -1.15 -13.82
C LEU A 201 25.34 0.09 -14.27
N GLU A 202 25.79 0.08 -15.52
CA GLU A 202 26.27 1.28 -16.22
C GLU A 202 25.85 1.21 -17.69
N ALA A 203 25.15 2.21 -18.17
CA ALA A 203 24.75 2.40 -19.56
C ALA A 203 25.51 3.58 -20.14
N ARG A 204 26.08 3.42 -21.33
CA ARG A 204 26.78 4.48 -22.07
C ARG A 204 26.25 4.54 -23.50
N GLY A 205 25.51 5.62 -23.80
CA GLY A 205 24.89 5.81 -25.11
C GLY A 205 23.95 4.67 -25.50
N LEU A 206 23.30 4.04 -24.50
CA LEU A 206 22.46 2.87 -24.71
C LEU A 206 21.12 3.28 -25.32
N ALA A 207 20.77 2.71 -26.47
CA ALA A 207 19.47 2.90 -27.09
C ALA A 207 19.03 1.60 -27.79
N ALA A 208 17.76 1.21 -27.60
CA ALA A 208 17.17 0.11 -28.35
C ALA A 208 17.00 0.53 -29.80
N ALA A 209 17.39 -0.34 -30.73
CA ALA A 209 17.34 -0.11 -32.17
C ALA A 209 16.30 -1.05 -32.81
N TYR A 210 15.10 -0.54 -33.05
CA TYR A 210 14.08 -1.26 -33.83
C TYR A 210 14.00 -0.75 -35.26
N PRO A 211 13.64 -1.59 -36.23
CA PRO A 211 13.43 -1.14 -37.61
C PRO A 211 12.40 0.00 -37.65
N GLY A 212 12.82 1.19 -38.08
CA GLY A 212 11.97 2.38 -38.20
C GLY A 212 11.75 3.18 -36.94
N ALA A 213 12.40 2.82 -35.81
CA ALA A 213 12.35 3.59 -34.57
C ALA A 213 13.70 3.52 -33.85
N GLU A 214 14.49 4.57 -33.96
CA GLU A 214 15.72 4.72 -33.17
C GLU A 214 15.40 5.34 -31.80
N GLY A 215 15.73 4.60 -30.71
CA GLY A 215 15.65 5.11 -29.36
C GLY A 215 16.65 6.24 -29.13
N ARG A 216 16.35 7.16 -28.23
CA ARG A 216 17.32 8.17 -27.79
C ARG A 216 18.42 7.50 -26.96
N PRO A 217 19.71 7.77 -27.25
CA PRO A 217 20.80 7.20 -26.48
C PRO A 217 20.82 7.81 -25.07
N VAL A 218 20.89 6.94 -24.05
CA VAL A 218 20.96 7.34 -22.64
C VAL A 218 22.24 6.87 -21.99
N GLY A 219 22.68 7.62 -20.99
CA GLY A 219 23.79 7.25 -20.12
C GLY A 219 23.39 7.39 -18.67
N PHE A 220 23.65 6.34 -17.86
CA PHE A 220 23.44 6.37 -16.43
C PHE A 220 24.31 5.33 -15.73
N THR A 221 24.51 5.54 -14.45
CA THR A 221 25.11 4.56 -13.54
C THR A 221 24.15 4.33 -12.40
N LEU A 222 23.94 3.08 -11.99
CA LEU A 222 23.12 2.70 -10.85
C LEU A 222 24.00 1.95 -9.85
N ASN A 223 24.17 2.59 -8.68
CA ASN A 223 24.91 2.03 -7.56
C ASN A 223 23.96 1.39 -6.53
N GLN A 224 24.52 0.59 -5.65
CA GLN A 224 23.75 -0.07 -4.59
C GLN A 224 23.02 0.95 -3.71
N GLY A 225 21.71 0.71 -3.48
CA GLY A 225 20.85 1.57 -2.67
C GLY A 225 20.30 2.79 -3.39
N GLU A 226 20.72 3.04 -4.64
CA GLU A 226 20.14 4.10 -5.46
C GLU A 226 18.82 3.66 -6.10
N ARG A 227 17.97 4.64 -6.37
CA ARG A 227 16.67 4.45 -7.00
C ARG A 227 16.59 5.34 -8.23
N LEU A 228 16.70 4.73 -9.40
CA LEU A 228 16.74 5.41 -10.68
C LEU A 228 15.35 5.34 -11.34
N CYS A 229 14.79 6.50 -11.68
CA CYS A 229 13.59 6.63 -12.47
C CYS A 229 13.93 6.83 -13.94
N LEU A 230 13.36 6.01 -14.83
CA LEU A 230 13.35 6.26 -16.27
C LEU A 230 12.08 7.03 -16.62
N ASP A 231 12.23 8.31 -16.95
CA ASP A 231 11.14 9.20 -17.36
C ASP A 231 11.14 9.43 -18.87
N GLY A 232 9.96 9.56 -19.47
CA GLY A 232 9.82 9.82 -20.88
C GLY A 232 8.41 9.53 -21.39
N GLY A 233 8.08 10.04 -22.56
CA GLY A 233 6.78 9.85 -23.19
C GLY A 233 6.48 8.39 -23.54
N ASN A 234 5.23 8.11 -23.88
CA ASN A 234 4.85 6.78 -24.37
C ASN A 234 5.60 6.47 -25.67
N GLY A 235 6.12 5.25 -25.76
CA GLY A 235 6.91 4.83 -26.94
C GLY A 235 8.37 5.28 -26.94
N SER A 236 8.89 5.96 -25.91
CA SER A 236 10.29 6.41 -25.86
C SER A 236 11.32 5.30 -25.65
N GLY A 237 10.90 4.03 -25.49
CA GLY A 237 11.80 2.89 -25.37
C GLY A 237 12.11 2.45 -23.92
N LYS A 238 11.40 2.97 -22.91
CA LYS A 238 11.60 2.62 -21.47
C LYS A 238 11.57 1.12 -21.22
N THR A 239 10.49 0.46 -21.62
CA THR A 239 10.33 -1.01 -21.47
C THR A 239 11.41 -1.78 -22.22
N SER A 240 11.84 -1.31 -23.39
CA SER A 240 12.94 -1.94 -24.16
C SER A 240 14.27 -1.86 -23.41
N LEU A 241 14.57 -0.74 -22.75
CA LEU A 241 15.75 -0.63 -21.90
C LEU A 241 15.68 -1.56 -20.69
N LEU A 242 14.51 -1.71 -20.04
CA LEU A 242 14.33 -2.67 -18.95
C LEU A 242 14.58 -4.11 -19.43
N ARG A 243 14.08 -4.47 -20.61
CA ARG A 243 14.28 -5.79 -21.20
C ARG A 243 15.75 -6.06 -21.56
N LEU A 244 16.47 -5.06 -22.08
CA LEU A 244 17.93 -5.14 -22.29
C LEU A 244 18.67 -5.41 -20.97
N ILE A 245 18.28 -4.73 -19.89
CA ILE A 245 18.88 -4.95 -18.57
C ILE A 245 18.58 -6.36 -18.05
N LEU A 246 17.40 -6.92 -18.35
CA LEU A 246 17.06 -8.31 -18.04
C LEU A 246 17.92 -9.32 -18.84
N GLY A 247 18.56 -8.90 -19.92
CA GLY A 247 19.40 -9.72 -20.77
C GLY A 247 18.68 -10.28 -21.99
N GLU A 248 17.54 -9.69 -22.38
CA GLU A 248 16.89 -10.06 -23.62
C GLU A 248 17.74 -9.58 -24.82
N ASP A 249 17.79 -10.39 -25.86
CA ASP A 249 18.55 -10.10 -27.10
C ASP A 249 17.76 -9.11 -27.96
N ILE A 250 17.90 -7.83 -27.64
CA ILE A 250 17.29 -6.73 -28.40
C ILE A 250 18.39 -5.95 -29.08
N PRO A 251 18.28 -5.68 -30.42
CA PRO A 251 19.21 -4.82 -31.12
C PRO A 251 19.36 -3.46 -30.41
N HIS A 252 20.59 -3.04 -30.16
CA HIS A 252 20.86 -1.80 -29.45
C HIS A 252 22.17 -1.17 -29.86
N THR A 253 22.29 0.13 -29.59
CA THR A 253 23.54 0.88 -29.71
C THR A 253 24.08 1.18 -28.30
N GLY A 254 25.35 1.53 -28.22
CA GLY A 254 26.01 1.83 -26.93
C GLY A 254 26.46 0.58 -26.18
N THR A 255 26.71 0.72 -24.90
CA THR A 255 27.20 -0.37 -24.04
C THR A 255 26.42 -0.43 -22.75
N LEU A 256 26.15 -1.66 -22.30
CA LEU A 256 25.52 -1.94 -21.01
C LEU A 256 26.45 -2.84 -20.18
N PHE A 257 26.94 -2.31 -19.07
CA PHE A 257 27.62 -3.11 -18.04
C PHE A 257 26.57 -3.57 -17.02
N ARG A 258 26.60 -4.85 -16.68
CA ARG A 258 25.81 -5.47 -15.61
C ARG A 258 26.74 -6.27 -14.71
N ALA A 259 26.67 -6.05 -13.38
CA ALA A 259 27.45 -6.81 -12.42
C ALA A 259 27.16 -8.31 -12.54
N SER A 260 28.16 -9.14 -12.36
CA SER A 260 28.01 -10.61 -12.42
C SER A 260 27.22 -11.12 -11.20
N GLY A 261 26.44 -12.18 -11.40
CA GLY A 261 25.64 -12.79 -10.33
C GLY A 261 24.49 -11.91 -9.80
N LEU A 262 24.03 -10.95 -10.60
CA LEU A 262 22.97 -10.04 -10.20
C LEU A 262 21.62 -10.77 -10.20
N GLU A 263 21.02 -10.92 -9.01
CA GLU A 263 19.63 -11.37 -8.87
C GLU A 263 18.69 -10.19 -9.05
N ILE A 264 17.79 -10.32 -10.01
CA ILE A 264 16.87 -9.26 -10.42
C ILE A 264 15.44 -9.70 -10.15
N SER A 265 14.68 -8.87 -9.44
CA SER A 265 13.24 -9.00 -9.28
C SER A 265 12.53 -8.07 -10.25
N TYR A 266 11.69 -8.61 -11.13
CA TYR A 266 11.05 -7.84 -12.19
C TYR A 266 9.53 -7.79 -12.05
N VAL A 267 8.97 -6.59 -12.15
CA VAL A 267 7.53 -6.33 -12.27
C VAL A 267 7.26 -5.80 -13.67
N PRO A 268 6.69 -6.60 -14.59
CA PRO A 268 6.39 -6.16 -15.94
C PRO A 268 5.19 -5.20 -15.97
N GLN A 269 5.10 -4.40 -17.04
CA GLN A 269 3.98 -3.50 -17.29
C GLN A 269 2.65 -4.26 -17.40
N LYS A 270 2.63 -5.35 -18.20
CA LYS A 270 1.46 -6.21 -18.39
C LYS A 270 1.51 -7.45 -17.51
N ALA A 271 0.37 -7.86 -17.01
CA ALA A 271 0.21 -9.02 -16.12
C ALA A 271 -0.60 -10.17 -16.77
N ASP A 272 -0.69 -10.19 -18.10
CA ASP A 272 -1.57 -11.13 -18.84
C ASP A 272 -1.07 -12.58 -18.81
N HIS A 273 0.21 -12.78 -18.45
CA HIS A 273 0.82 -14.10 -18.30
C HIS A 273 0.43 -14.84 -17.03
N LEU A 274 -0.24 -14.17 -16.07
CA LEU A 274 -0.63 -14.78 -14.81
C LEU A 274 -1.81 -15.74 -15.00
N GLN A 275 -1.59 -17.00 -14.68
CA GLN A 275 -2.58 -18.09 -14.75
C GLN A 275 -2.46 -19.00 -13.54
N GLY A 276 -3.53 -19.74 -13.26
CA GLY A 276 -3.60 -20.63 -12.10
C GLY A 276 -3.89 -19.90 -10.80
N LYS A 277 -3.71 -20.57 -9.68
CA LYS A 277 -3.95 -19.98 -8.35
C LYS A 277 -2.71 -19.24 -7.84
N PRO A 278 -2.87 -18.14 -7.06
CA PRO A 278 -1.75 -17.43 -6.45
C PRO A 278 -0.82 -18.32 -5.62
N VAL A 279 -1.36 -19.33 -4.95
CA VAL A 279 -0.59 -20.29 -4.13
C VAL A 279 0.36 -21.11 -5.00
N ASP A 280 -0.16 -21.72 -6.07
CA ASP A 280 0.63 -22.54 -6.98
C ASP A 280 1.71 -21.72 -7.69
N TRP A 281 1.41 -20.45 -7.95
CA TRP A 281 2.35 -19.52 -8.59
C TRP A 281 3.47 -19.10 -7.62
N ALA A 282 3.15 -18.88 -6.35
CA ALA A 282 4.13 -18.57 -5.31
C ALA A 282 5.10 -19.74 -5.10
N GLU A 283 4.63 -20.97 -5.13
CA GLU A 283 5.46 -22.18 -5.06
C GLU A 283 6.42 -22.27 -6.26
N LYS A 284 5.96 -21.99 -7.48
CA LYS A 284 6.81 -21.97 -8.68
C LYS A 284 7.93 -20.95 -8.62
N LEU A 285 7.72 -19.83 -7.91
CA LEU A 285 8.71 -18.76 -7.74
C LEU A 285 9.61 -18.98 -6.51
N ASP A 286 9.42 -20.07 -5.78
CA ASP A 286 10.12 -20.37 -4.52
C ASP A 286 10.06 -19.24 -3.49
N ILE A 287 8.89 -18.56 -3.41
CA ILE A 287 8.65 -17.50 -2.43
C ILE A 287 7.82 -18.01 -1.27
N GLY A 288 8.17 -17.56 -0.06
CA GLY A 288 7.48 -17.97 1.17
C GLY A 288 5.99 -17.64 1.14
N LEU A 289 5.13 -18.66 1.03
CA LEU A 289 3.68 -18.51 0.88
C LEU A 289 3.05 -17.63 1.96
N THR A 290 3.43 -17.83 3.23
CA THR A 290 2.90 -17.02 4.34
C THR A 290 3.22 -15.55 4.19
N LYS A 291 4.46 -15.20 3.78
CA LYS A 291 4.89 -13.83 3.52
C LYS A 291 4.12 -13.24 2.35
N PHE A 292 3.96 -13.99 1.26
CA PHE A 292 3.25 -13.57 0.06
C PHE A 292 1.77 -13.25 0.34
N LEU A 293 1.05 -14.17 0.99
CA LEU A 293 -0.36 -13.96 1.36
C LEU A 293 -0.52 -12.84 2.39
N THR A 294 0.47 -12.62 3.25
CA THR A 294 0.47 -11.50 4.20
C THR A 294 0.63 -10.17 3.47
N ILE A 295 1.54 -10.07 2.51
CA ILE A 295 1.73 -8.86 1.70
C ILE A 295 0.46 -8.56 0.89
N LEU A 296 -0.13 -9.57 0.25
CA LEU A 296 -1.38 -9.40 -0.49
C LEU A 296 -2.51 -8.83 0.37
N ARG A 297 -2.68 -9.36 1.61
CA ARG A 297 -3.66 -8.81 2.55
C ARG A 297 -3.38 -7.36 2.93
N LYS A 298 -2.11 -7.00 3.10
CA LYS A 298 -1.71 -5.63 3.38
C LYS A 298 -1.94 -4.68 2.21
N LEU A 299 -1.92 -5.19 0.98
CA LEU A 299 -2.30 -4.47 -0.22
C LEU A 299 -3.83 -4.55 -0.50
N ASP A 300 -4.63 -4.81 0.54
CA ASP A 300 -6.09 -4.91 0.45
C ASP A 300 -6.57 -5.92 -0.60
N PHE A 301 -6.01 -7.13 -0.56
CA PHE A 301 -6.39 -8.23 -1.43
C PHE A 301 -7.30 -9.20 -0.68
N SER A 302 -8.54 -9.37 -1.16
CA SER A 302 -9.55 -10.21 -0.52
C SER A 302 -9.14 -11.68 -0.43
N ARG A 303 -9.41 -12.32 0.72
CA ARG A 303 -9.10 -13.74 0.95
C ARG A 303 -9.84 -14.69 -0.01
N GLU A 304 -11.02 -14.30 -0.45
CA GLU A 304 -11.84 -15.12 -1.37
C GLU A 304 -11.15 -15.31 -2.73
N LEU A 305 -10.31 -14.37 -3.12
CA LEU A 305 -9.57 -14.43 -4.38
C LEU A 305 -8.45 -15.48 -4.34
N PHE A 306 -7.89 -15.83 -3.17
CA PHE A 306 -6.77 -16.79 -3.10
C PHE A 306 -7.07 -18.16 -3.70
N SER A 307 -8.35 -18.54 -3.81
CA SER A 307 -8.79 -19.80 -4.41
C SER A 307 -9.14 -19.72 -5.89
N ARG A 308 -9.26 -18.51 -6.45
CA ARG A 308 -9.65 -18.28 -7.85
C ARG A 308 -8.45 -18.31 -8.79
N ASN A 309 -8.72 -18.51 -10.09
CA ASN A 309 -7.70 -18.41 -11.14
C ASN A 309 -7.33 -16.94 -11.37
N MET A 310 -6.03 -16.64 -11.42
CA MET A 310 -5.52 -15.29 -11.67
C MET A 310 -5.90 -14.74 -13.05
N ALA A 311 -6.23 -15.60 -14.02
CA ALA A 311 -6.75 -15.17 -15.31
C ALA A 311 -8.09 -14.40 -15.22
N GLU A 312 -8.87 -14.64 -14.15
CA GLU A 312 -10.16 -13.98 -13.88
C GLU A 312 -10.01 -12.66 -13.10
N TYR A 313 -8.80 -12.32 -12.69
CA TYR A 313 -8.55 -11.13 -11.88
C TYR A 313 -8.63 -9.85 -12.70
N SER A 314 -9.03 -8.76 -12.05
CA SER A 314 -8.89 -7.43 -12.61
C SER A 314 -7.41 -7.06 -12.84
N ALA A 315 -7.14 -6.08 -13.69
CA ALA A 315 -5.78 -5.60 -13.94
C ALA A 315 -5.07 -5.19 -12.64
N GLY A 316 -5.77 -4.50 -11.73
CA GLY A 316 -5.23 -4.11 -10.42
C GLY A 316 -4.93 -5.29 -9.52
N GLN A 317 -5.82 -6.30 -9.48
CA GLN A 317 -5.59 -7.52 -8.71
C GLN A 317 -4.36 -8.27 -9.21
N ARG A 318 -4.21 -8.43 -10.53
CA ARG A 318 -3.01 -9.04 -11.14
C ARG A 318 -1.74 -8.25 -10.84
N LYS A 319 -1.81 -6.92 -10.86
CA LYS A 319 -0.67 -6.06 -10.52
C LYS A 319 -0.25 -6.19 -9.05
N LYS A 320 -1.22 -6.28 -8.12
CA LYS A 320 -0.96 -6.56 -6.69
C LYS A 320 -0.25 -7.90 -6.50
N ILE A 321 -0.59 -8.94 -7.26
CA ILE A 321 0.10 -10.25 -7.26
C ILE A 321 1.58 -10.09 -7.65
N LEU A 322 1.87 -9.41 -8.77
CA LEU A 322 3.23 -9.18 -9.24
C LEU A 322 4.07 -8.39 -8.23
N LEU A 323 3.50 -7.32 -7.68
CA LEU A 323 4.16 -6.52 -6.65
C LEU A 323 4.43 -7.32 -5.39
N ALA A 324 3.43 -8.08 -4.90
CA ALA A 324 3.60 -8.91 -3.72
C ALA A 324 4.69 -9.97 -3.91
N ALA A 325 4.78 -10.58 -5.09
CA ALA A 325 5.84 -11.50 -5.41
C ALA A 325 7.21 -10.83 -5.43
N SER A 326 7.34 -9.68 -6.10
CA SER A 326 8.58 -8.90 -6.11
C SER A 326 9.02 -8.51 -4.70
N LEU A 327 8.10 -8.08 -3.84
CA LEU A 327 8.38 -7.74 -2.44
C LEU A 327 8.73 -8.96 -1.57
N CYS A 328 8.37 -10.18 -1.99
CA CYS A 328 8.77 -11.41 -1.33
C CYS A 328 10.19 -11.85 -1.69
N GLN A 329 10.62 -11.54 -2.91
CA GLN A 329 11.93 -11.93 -3.42
C GLN A 329 13.05 -11.14 -2.74
N SER A 330 14.15 -11.83 -2.43
CA SER A 330 15.39 -11.18 -2.07
C SER A 330 16.18 -10.93 -3.36
N ALA A 331 16.46 -9.68 -3.70
CA ALA A 331 17.10 -9.32 -4.94
C ALA A 331 18.15 -8.22 -4.72
N HIS A 332 19.16 -8.20 -5.61
CA HIS A 332 20.17 -7.13 -5.66
C HIS A 332 19.59 -5.89 -6.36
N LEU A 333 18.72 -6.10 -7.36
CA LEU A 333 18.11 -5.07 -8.17
C LEU A 333 16.61 -5.35 -8.37
N TYR A 334 15.79 -4.37 -8.09
CA TYR A 334 14.37 -4.38 -8.42
C TYR A 334 14.16 -3.59 -9.70
N LEU A 335 13.54 -4.22 -10.71
CA LEU A 335 13.14 -3.59 -11.98
C LEU A 335 11.62 -3.51 -12.02
N TRP A 336 11.06 -2.30 -12.04
CA TRP A 336 9.63 -2.12 -12.01
C TRP A 336 9.15 -1.28 -13.20
N ASP A 337 8.29 -1.87 -14.03
CA ASP A 337 7.69 -1.22 -15.19
C ASP A 337 6.23 -0.84 -14.90
N GLU A 338 6.01 0.45 -14.64
CA GLU A 338 4.73 1.03 -14.24
C GLU A 338 4.04 0.23 -13.12
N PRO A 339 4.70 0.02 -11.97
CA PRO A 339 4.23 -0.87 -10.92
C PRO A 339 2.94 -0.39 -10.27
N LEU A 340 2.66 0.92 -10.29
CA LEU A 340 1.54 1.53 -9.56
C LEU A 340 0.27 1.68 -10.39
N ASN A 341 0.29 1.35 -11.68
CA ASN A 341 -0.92 1.37 -12.48
C ASN A 341 -1.99 0.44 -11.89
N TYR A 342 -3.23 0.93 -11.76
CA TYR A 342 -4.38 0.24 -11.16
C TYR A 342 -4.22 -0.10 -9.66
N ILE A 343 -3.21 0.43 -8.98
CA ILE A 343 -3.02 0.26 -7.54
C ILE A 343 -3.70 1.42 -6.81
N ASP A 344 -4.48 1.09 -5.79
CA ASP A 344 -5.14 2.09 -4.96
C ASP A 344 -4.16 2.97 -4.18
N LEU A 345 -4.60 4.14 -3.82
CA LEU A 345 -3.78 5.18 -3.21
C LEU A 345 -3.08 4.74 -1.93
N PHE A 346 -3.81 4.02 -1.04
CA PHE A 346 -3.22 3.58 0.23
C PHE A 346 -2.15 2.52 0.03
N SER A 347 -2.38 1.57 -0.88
CA SER A 347 -1.35 0.60 -1.28
C SER A 347 -0.12 1.27 -1.89
N ARG A 348 -0.29 2.32 -2.72
CA ARG A 348 0.84 3.12 -3.24
C ARG A 348 1.65 3.74 -2.12
N MET A 349 1.01 4.38 -1.16
CA MET A 349 1.68 5.01 -0.02
C MET A 349 2.44 4.00 0.85
N GLN A 350 1.87 2.82 1.09
CA GLN A 350 2.57 1.74 1.81
C GLN A 350 3.83 1.28 1.07
N ILE A 351 3.77 1.19 -0.27
CA ILE A 351 4.93 0.85 -1.10
C ILE A 351 5.99 1.97 -1.02
N GLU A 352 5.59 3.24 -1.07
CA GLU A 352 6.50 4.37 -0.90
C GLU A 352 7.24 4.32 0.44
N GLU A 353 6.52 4.12 1.55
CA GLU A 353 7.11 4.02 2.88
C GLU A 353 8.09 2.86 2.98
N LEU A 354 7.73 1.70 2.42
CA LEU A 354 8.61 0.54 2.35
C LEU A 354 9.91 0.85 1.59
N LEU A 355 9.82 1.49 0.41
CA LEU A 355 10.98 1.84 -0.40
C LEU A 355 11.89 2.87 0.31
N LEU A 356 11.31 3.82 1.04
CA LEU A 356 12.05 4.79 1.84
C LEU A 356 12.73 4.15 3.06
N GLN A 357 12.07 3.19 3.70
CA GLN A 357 12.58 2.49 4.87
C GLN A 357 13.72 1.54 4.53
N TYR A 358 13.56 0.71 3.51
CA TYR A 358 14.52 -0.35 3.17
C TYR A 358 15.56 0.06 2.13
N ARG A 359 15.33 1.15 1.41
CA ARG A 359 16.23 1.72 0.40
C ARG A 359 16.83 0.68 -0.55
N PRO A 360 15.99 -0.15 -1.21
CA PRO A 360 16.48 -1.14 -2.16
C PRO A 360 17.13 -0.44 -3.36
N THR A 361 18.01 -1.14 -4.07
CA THR A 361 18.42 -0.70 -5.39
C THR A 361 17.28 -0.93 -6.35
N LEU A 362 16.77 0.14 -6.95
CA LEU A 362 15.56 0.10 -7.77
C LEU A 362 15.77 0.87 -9.06
N LEU A 363 15.38 0.29 -10.19
CA LEU A 363 15.21 0.99 -11.44
C LEU A 363 13.74 0.85 -11.83
N PHE A 364 13.08 1.97 -12.06
CA PHE A 364 11.64 1.97 -12.28
C PHE A 364 11.20 2.96 -13.34
N VAL A 365 10.08 2.65 -13.96
CA VAL A 365 9.31 3.51 -14.84
C VAL A 365 8.04 3.86 -14.13
N GLU A 366 7.74 5.12 -13.96
CA GLU A 366 6.47 5.59 -13.39
C GLU A 366 6.12 6.97 -13.94
N HIS A 367 4.82 7.27 -13.95
CA HIS A 367 4.28 8.56 -14.38
C HIS A 367 3.65 9.35 -13.23
N ASP A 368 3.55 8.76 -12.04
CA ASP A 368 3.14 9.46 -10.81
C ASP A 368 4.27 10.36 -10.33
N ARG A 369 4.05 11.67 -10.47
CA ARG A 369 5.05 12.71 -10.17
C ARG A 369 5.43 12.73 -8.70
N VAL A 370 4.46 12.54 -7.80
CA VAL A 370 4.70 12.52 -6.35
C VAL A 370 5.56 11.31 -5.98
N PHE A 371 5.29 10.15 -6.57
CA PHE A 371 6.10 8.96 -6.38
C PHE A 371 7.54 9.15 -6.88
N GLN A 372 7.70 9.70 -8.08
CA GLN A 372 9.03 9.99 -8.63
C GLN A 372 9.83 10.91 -7.70
N GLU A 373 9.26 12.04 -7.28
CA GLU A 373 9.91 13.03 -6.42
C GLU A 373 10.27 12.48 -5.02
N ARG A 374 9.46 11.58 -4.47
CA ARG A 374 9.72 10.97 -3.16
C ARG A 374 10.73 9.83 -3.20
N ILE A 375 10.72 9.03 -4.26
CA ILE A 375 11.45 7.77 -4.31
C ILE A 375 12.74 7.87 -5.09
N ALA A 376 12.77 8.56 -6.24
CA ALA A 376 13.95 8.62 -7.07
C ALA A 376 15.11 9.36 -6.41
N THR A 377 16.30 8.75 -6.47
CA THR A 377 17.57 9.44 -6.18
C THR A 377 18.16 10.04 -7.43
N GLN A 378 17.79 9.52 -8.59
CA GLN A 378 18.21 9.97 -9.91
C GLN A 378 17.07 9.80 -10.92
N VAL A 379 16.91 10.75 -11.83
CA VAL A 379 15.95 10.69 -12.93
C VAL A 379 16.72 10.77 -14.26
N VAL A 380 16.46 9.83 -15.15
CA VAL A 380 17.01 9.78 -16.52
C VAL A 380 15.86 9.95 -17.50
N ARG A 381 15.97 10.94 -18.38
CA ARG A 381 14.95 11.26 -19.39
C ARG A 381 15.31 10.68 -20.74
N LEU A 382 14.32 9.96 -21.34
CA LEU A 382 14.39 9.38 -22.69
C LEU A 382 13.70 10.25 -23.72
#